data_ba1b2ea7e39903ae9fd5695204fd25c1
#
_entry.id   ba1b2ea7e39903ae9fd5695204fd25c1
#
_cell.length_a   1.000
_cell.length_b   1.000
_cell.length_c   1.000
_cell.angle_alpha   90.00
_cell.angle_beta   90.00
_cell.angle_gamma   90.00
#
_symmetry.space_group_name_H-M   'P 1'
#
loop_
_entity.id
_entity.type
_entity.pdbx_description
1 polymer ?
#
loop_
_entity_poly.entity_id
_entity_poly.type
_entity_poly.pdbx_seq_one_letter_code
_entity_poly.pdbx_strand_id
1 'polypeptide(L)'
;MGEPHTSYQLVDWLGYMTHAEVDAIHSLAGELSPDAIVVKIGAGAGTDTIAILEVTEDIVIFSIDIAAGEQPELTNEHLRLIENGYDKIGVVIRIWGDSKVVGKRWPLQIDWLLVDGDHSLDGILGDINAWKRHVKPGGFISFHDYGDPVWPAVKETVDMCMTDDIRLDEFSADHFISFRKEYDE
;
A
#
# COMPACT_ATOMS: atom_id res chain seq x y z
N MET A 1 -27.61 -0.51 11.04
CA MET A 1 -26.16 -0.48 10.81
C MET A 1 -25.89 -1.65 9.90
N GLY A 2 -25.37 -1.42 8.69
CA GLY A 2 -24.95 -2.50 7.79
C GLY A 2 -23.84 -3.31 8.44
N GLU A 3 -23.68 -4.57 8.04
CA GLU A 3 -22.57 -5.41 8.49
C GLU A 3 -21.24 -4.75 8.05
N PRO A 4 -20.16 -4.88 8.84
CA PRO A 4 -18.86 -4.34 8.44
C PRO A 4 -18.43 -4.89 7.09
N HIS A 5 -17.99 -4.03 6.19
CA HIS A 5 -17.44 -4.46 4.91
C HIS A 5 -16.01 -4.94 5.13
N THR A 6 -15.78 -6.25 5.04
CA THR A 6 -14.44 -6.82 5.01
C THR A 6 -13.72 -6.46 3.71
N SER A 7 -12.38 -6.63 3.68
CA SER A 7 -11.58 -6.45 2.46
C SER A 7 -12.11 -7.29 1.30
N TYR A 8 -12.51 -8.53 1.53
CA TYR A 8 -13.10 -9.41 0.52
C TYR A 8 -14.43 -8.88 -0.03
N GLN A 9 -15.31 -8.36 0.85
CA GLN A 9 -16.58 -7.76 0.40
C GLN A 9 -16.34 -6.50 -0.45
N LEU A 10 -15.31 -5.73 -0.14
CA LEU A 10 -14.91 -4.58 -0.93
C LEU A 10 -14.37 -4.99 -2.30
N VAL A 11 -13.60 -6.09 -2.38
CA VAL A 11 -13.16 -6.69 -3.64
C VAL A 11 -14.37 -7.06 -4.51
N ASP A 12 -15.32 -7.79 -3.94
CA ASP A 12 -16.52 -8.24 -4.66
C ASP A 12 -17.37 -7.05 -5.16
N TRP A 13 -17.36 -5.94 -4.43
CA TRP A 13 -18.17 -4.76 -4.77
C TRP A 13 -17.47 -3.80 -5.73
N LEU A 14 -16.14 -3.57 -5.55
CA LEU A 14 -15.40 -2.54 -6.28
C LEU A 14 -14.59 -3.10 -7.44
N GLY A 15 -14.08 -4.34 -7.31
CA GLY A 15 -13.32 -5.02 -8.35
C GLY A 15 -11.94 -4.43 -8.64
N TYR A 16 -11.36 -3.63 -7.72
CA TYR A 16 -10.03 -3.03 -7.89
C TYR A 16 -8.89 -3.94 -7.45
N MET A 17 -9.20 -4.98 -6.70
CA MET A 17 -8.26 -6.01 -6.23
C MET A 17 -8.87 -7.38 -6.43
N THR A 18 -8.08 -8.42 -6.31
CA THR A 18 -8.53 -9.81 -6.26
C THR A 18 -8.50 -10.35 -4.83
N HIS A 19 -9.18 -11.46 -4.57
CA HIS A 19 -9.10 -12.15 -3.28
C HIS A 19 -7.68 -12.65 -3.01
N ALA A 20 -6.96 -13.10 -4.04
CA ALA A 20 -5.57 -13.56 -3.89
C ALA A 20 -4.61 -12.42 -3.49
N GLU A 21 -4.84 -11.21 -3.99
CA GLU A 21 -4.08 -10.02 -3.57
C GLU A 21 -4.37 -9.64 -2.13
N VAL A 22 -5.63 -9.74 -1.68
CA VAL A 22 -6.00 -9.56 -0.28
C VAL A 22 -5.33 -10.62 0.60
N ASP A 23 -5.29 -11.90 0.19
CA ASP A 23 -4.58 -12.96 0.91
C ASP A 23 -3.08 -12.67 1.05
N ALA A 24 -2.45 -12.13 0.00
CA ALA A 24 -1.04 -11.72 0.04
C ALA A 24 -0.82 -10.56 1.02
N ILE A 25 -1.70 -9.56 1.02
CA ILE A 25 -1.67 -8.44 1.98
C ILE A 25 -1.86 -8.94 3.41
N HIS A 26 -2.83 -9.83 3.67
CA HIS A 26 -3.05 -10.44 4.98
C HIS A 26 -1.80 -11.18 5.47
N SER A 27 -1.18 -11.98 4.60
CA SER A 27 0.01 -12.76 4.93
C SER A 27 1.18 -11.85 5.31
N LEU A 28 1.37 -10.76 4.56
CA LEU A 28 2.42 -9.78 4.79
C LEU A 28 2.16 -8.94 6.06
N ALA A 29 0.90 -8.55 6.29
CA ALA A 29 0.50 -7.83 7.50
C ALA A 29 0.73 -8.66 8.77
N GLY A 30 0.60 -9.99 8.68
CA GLY A 30 0.91 -10.93 9.76
C GLY A 30 2.38 -10.98 10.16
N GLU A 31 3.31 -10.52 9.32
CA GLU A 31 4.75 -10.43 9.61
C GLU A 31 5.13 -9.12 10.34
N LEU A 32 4.21 -8.15 10.43
CA LEU A 32 4.48 -6.87 11.07
C LEU A 32 4.54 -7.00 12.60
N SER A 33 5.50 -6.32 13.18
CA SER A 33 5.58 -6.18 14.64
C SER A 33 4.62 -5.09 15.15
N PRO A 34 4.22 -5.12 16.42
CA PRO A 34 3.55 -3.98 17.05
C PRO A 34 4.37 -2.67 16.85
N ASP A 35 3.67 -1.55 16.75
CA ASP A 35 4.23 -0.23 16.45
C ASP A 35 4.85 -0.09 15.05
N ALA A 36 4.62 -1.06 14.14
CA ALA A 36 5.10 -0.97 12.78
C ALA A 36 4.53 0.26 12.05
N ILE A 37 5.37 0.88 11.23
CA ILE A 37 5.00 2.01 10.38
C ILE A 37 4.79 1.52 8.95
N VAL A 38 3.58 1.62 8.48
CA VAL A 38 3.19 1.35 7.09
C VAL A 38 3.00 2.68 6.38
N VAL A 39 3.58 2.82 5.21
CA VAL A 39 3.29 3.95 4.31
C VAL A 39 2.62 3.41 3.07
N LYS A 40 1.44 3.93 2.77
CA LYS A 40 0.68 3.64 1.58
C LYS A 40 0.61 4.86 0.68
N ILE A 41 0.97 4.71 -0.58
CA ILE A 41 0.86 5.73 -1.62
C ILE A 41 -0.35 5.38 -2.50
N GLY A 42 -1.31 6.30 -2.60
CA GLY A 42 -2.64 6.06 -3.16
C GLY A 42 -3.60 5.58 -2.08
N ALA A 43 -4.62 6.37 -1.76
CA ALA A 43 -5.63 5.99 -0.76
C ALA A 43 -6.67 5.02 -1.34
N GLY A 44 -7.02 5.22 -2.60
CA GLY A 44 -8.02 4.41 -3.28
C GLY A 44 -9.31 4.26 -2.50
N ALA A 45 -9.86 3.07 -2.56
CA ALA A 45 -11.07 2.70 -1.82
C ALA A 45 -10.80 2.26 -0.37
N GLY A 46 -9.52 2.05 -0.01
CA GLY A 46 -9.12 1.60 1.31
C GLY A 46 -9.19 0.08 1.53
N THR A 47 -9.37 -0.70 0.46
CA THR A 47 -9.46 -2.16 0.55
C THR A 47 -8.22 -2.78 1.18
N ASP A 48 -7.05 -2.35 0.74
CA ASP A 48 -5.75 -2.75 1.26
C ASP A 48 -5.52 -2.27 2.72
N THR A 49 -5.93 -1.04 3.04
CA THR A 49 -5.88 -0.52 4.42
C THR A 49 -6.73 -1.38 5.35
N ILE A 50 -7.94 -1.75 4.93
CA ILE A 50 -8.82 -2.64 5.68
C ILE A 50 -8.19 -4.03 5.79
N ALA A 51 -7.66 -4.59 4.71
CA ALA A 51 -6.99 -5.88 4.73
C ALA A 51 -5.83 -5.92 5.74
N ILE A 52 -5.02 -4.87 5.81
CA ILE A 52 -3.95 -4.77 6.81
C ILE A 52 -4.54 -4.77 8.23
N LEU A 53 -5.57 -3.96 8.49
CA LEU A 53 -6.19 -3.82 9.81
C LEU A 53 -7.02 -5.03 10.24
N GLU A 54 -7.40 -5.92 9.34
CA GLU A 54 -8.07 -7.19 9.67
C GLU A 54 -7.12 -8.20 10.33
N VAL A 55 -5.82 -8.04 10.15
CA VAL A 55 -4.81 -9.01 10.60
C VAL A 55 -3.96 -8.48 11.76
N THR A 56 -3.67 -7.19 11.76
CA THR A 56 -2.73 -6.61 12.72
C THR A 56 -3.32 -5.43 13.45
N GLU A 57 -2.96 -5.31 14.74
CA GLU A 57 -3.34 -4.22 15.65
C GLU A 57 -2.09 -3.44 16.06
N ASP A 58 -2.28 -2.29 16.69
CA ASP A 58 -1.19 -1.46 17.23
C ASP A 58 -0.16 -1.05 16.19
N ILE A 59 -0.59 -0.70 14.97
CA ILE A 59 0.26 -0.17 13.90
C ILE A 59 -0.16 1.24 13.52
N VAL A 60 0.73 1.94 12.81
CA VAL A 60 0.44 3.26 12.22
C VAL A 60 0.53 3.17 10.71
N ILE A 61 -0.58 3.45 10.01
CA ILE A 61 -0.65 3.54 8.56
C ILE A 61 -0.70 5.01 8.15
N PHE A 62 0.27 5.45 7.36
CA PHE A 62 0.24 6.74 6.70
C PHE A 62 -0.26 6.55 5.27
N SER A 63 -1.50 6.99 5.02
CA SER A 63 -2.12 6.95 3.69
C SER A 63 -1.93 8.28 2.98
N ILE A 64 -1.19 8.27 1.88
CA ILE A 64 -0.77 9.47 1.15
C ILE A 64 -1.46 9.51 -0.19
N ASP A 65 -2.20 10.58 -0.46
CA ASP A 65 -2.95 10.76 -1.70
C ASP A 65 -2.95 12.22 -2.14
N ILE A 66 -2.90 12.43 -3.45
CA ILE A 66 -2.94 13.78 -4.04
C ILE A 66 -4.37 14.37 -4.03
N ALA A 67 -5.39 13.57 -3.76
CA ALA A 67 -6.81 13.95 -3.84
C ALA A 67 -7.22 14.56 -5.19
N ALA A 68 -6.54 14.24 -6.24
CA ALA A 68 -6.73 14.82 -7.58
C ALA A 68 -7.79 14.08 -8.42
N GLY A 69 -8.72 13.36 -7.79
CA GLY A 69 -9.70 12.56 -8.52
C GLY A 69 -11.08 13.17 -8.58
N GLU A 70 -11.75 13.01 -9.72
CA GLU A 70 -13.20 13.24 -9.88
C GLU A 70 -14.03 12.09 -9.28
N GLN A 71 -13.43 11.23 -8.45
CA GLN A 71 -14.06 10.06 -7.85
C GLN A 71 -14.08 10.18 -6.33
N PRO A 72 -15.01 10.98 -5.77
CA PRO A 72 -15.12 11.17 -4.31
C PRO A 72 -15.33 9.87 -3.52
N GLU A 73 -15.95 8.88 -4.15
CA GLU A 73 -16.18 7.55 -3.58
C GLU A 73 -14.88 6.78 -3.33
N LEU A 74 -13.83 7.02 -4.10
CA LEU A 74 -12.52 6.37 -3.94
C LEU A 74 -11.67 7.06 -2.85
N THR A 75 -11.96 8.32 -2.54
CA THR A 75 -11.24 9.08 -1.51
C THR A 75 -11.82 8.91 -0.10
N ASN A 76 -12.81 8.07 0.07
CA ASN A 76 -13.53 7.86 1.33
C ASN A 76 -12.99 6.71 2.19
N GLU A 77 -11.71 6.32 2.02
CA GLU A 77 -11.05 5.35 2.91
C GLU A 77 -11.34 5.64 4.39
N HIS A 78 -11.15 6.87 4.84
CA HIS A 78 -11.35 7.24 6.26
C HIS A 78 -12.81 7.04 6.72
N LEU A 79 -13.78 7.42 5.91
CA LEU A 79 -15.19 7.22 6.25
C LEU A 79 -15.53 5.74 6.33
N ARG A 80 -15.04 4.92 5.41
CA ARG A 80 -15.22 3.47 5.44
C ARG A 80 -14.59 2.83 6.66
N LEU A 81 -13.37 3.25 7.05
CA LEU A 81 -12.73 2.78 8.27
C LEU A 81 -13.58 3.05 9.50
N ILE A 82 -14.13 4.28 9.63
CA ILE A 82 -15.01 4.65 10.73
C ILE A 82 -16.32 3.86 10.69
N GLU A 83 -16.99 3.80 9.55
CA GLU A 83 -18.26 3.11 9.38
C GLU A 83 -18.18 1.62 9.72
N ASN A 84 -17.03 1.00 9.44
CA ASN A 84 -16.77 -0.41 9.69
C ASN A 84 -16.04 -0.68 11.04
N GLY A 85 -15.72 0.36 11.80
CA GLY A 85 -15.12 0.23 13.13
C GLY A 85 -13.63 -0.06 13.16
N TYR A 86 -12.94 0.00 12.02
CA TYR A 86 -11.49 -0.23 11.93
C TYR A 86 -10.65 0.92 12.49
N ASP A 87 -11.25 2.10 12.69
CA ASP A 87 -10.63 3.25 13.37
C ASP A 87 -10.19 2.98 14.82
N LYS A 88 -10.56 1.80 15.37
CA LYS A 88 -10.23 1.37 16.73
C LYS A 88 -9.12 0.31 16.79
N ILE A 89 -8.71 -0.22 15.65
CA ILE A 89 -7.74 -1.32 15.57
C ILE A 89 -6.33 -0.79 15.39
N GLY A 90 -6.15 0.20 14.52
CA GLY A 90 -4.88 0.86 14.28
C GLY A 90 -5.08 2.34 14.06
N VAL A 91 -3.98 3.06 13.89
CA VAL A 91 -4.02 4.50 13.60
C VAL A 91 -3.78 4.71 12.10
N VAL A 92 -4.77 5.26 11.41
CA VAL A 92 -4.62 5.67 10.02
C VAL A 92 -4.51 7.19 9.93
N ILE A 93 -3.36 7.66 9.48
CA ILE A 93 -3.04 9.08 9.30
C ILE A 93 -3.04 9.40 7.81
N ARG A 94 -4.02 10.18 7.37
CA ARG A 94 -4.10 10.62 5.99
C ARG A 94 -3.28 11.89 5.74
N ILE A 95 -2.46 11.86 4.69
CA ILE A 95 -1.68 13.01 4.22
C ILE A 95 -2.12 13.36 2.80
N TRP A 96 -2.71 14.53 2.64
CA TRP A 96 -3.05 15.08 1.33
C TRP A 96 -1.86 15.79 0.71
N GLY A 97 -1.31 15.22 -0.37
CA GLY A 97 -0.18 15.81 -1.06
C GLY A 97 0.48 14.89 -2.08
N ASP A 98 1.33 15.46 -2.91
CA ASP A 98 2.19 14.68 -3.82
C ASP A 98 3.15 13.81 -3.00
N SER A 99 3.05 12.49 -3.16
CA SER A 99 3.87 11.49 -2.48
C SER A 99 5.36 11.77 -2.62
N LYS A 100 5.82 12.18 -3.80
CA LYS A 100 7.22 12.53 -4.08
C LYS A 100 7.72 13.72 -3.27
N VAL A 101 6.84 14.68 -2.99
CA VAL A 101 7.17 15.85 -2.15
C VAL A 101 7.20 15.46 -0.68
N VAL A 102 6.25 14.66 -0.23
CA VAL A 102 6.18 14.14 1.13
C VAL A 102 7.39 13.24 1.42
N GLY A 103 7.68 12.27 0.54
CA GLY A 103 8.76 11.30 0.69
C GLY A 103 10.14 11.93 0.80
N LYS A 104 10.40 13.01 0.04
CA LYS A 104 11.68 13.75 0.15
C LYS A 104 11.96 14.33 1.54
N ARG A 105 10.94 14.53 2.36
CA ARG A 105 11.00 15.14 3.70
C ARG A 105 10.59 14.17 4.81
N TRP A 106 10.39 12.91 4.47
CA TRP A 106 9.91 11.91 5.40
C TRP A 106 10.94 11.63 6.51
N PRO A 107 10.55 11.70 7.80
CA PRO A 107 11.52 11.64 8.89
C PRO A 107 11.62 10.27 9.58
N LEU A 108 10.73 9.32 9.26
CA LEU A 108 10.63 8.06 9.98
C LEU A 108 11.16 6.89 9.16
N GLN A 109 11.58 5.84 9.84
CA GLN A 109 11.84 4.54 9.22
C GLN A 109 10.52 3.81 8.97
N ILE A 110 10.40 3.11 7.83
CA ILE A 110 9.21 2.43 7.36
C ILE A 110 9.41 0.92 7.47
N ASP A 111 8.44 0.21 8.02
CA ASP A 111 8.43 -1.26 8.06
C ASP A 111 7.84 -1.84 6.76
N TRP A 112 6.84 -1.19 6.20
CA TRP A 112 6.23 -1.58 4.93
C TRP A 112 5.83 -0.36 4.10
N LEU A 113 6.35 -0.28 2.88
CA LEU A 113 5.95 0.67 1.83
C LEU A 113 5.05 -0.04 0.82
N LEU A 114 3.83 0.44 0.63
CA LEU A 114 2.90 -0.04 -0.39
C LEU A 114 2.67 1.09 -1.41
N VAL A 115 2.96 0.81 -2.69
CA VAL A 115 2.87 1.77 -3.80
C VAL A 115 1.72 1.38 -4.72
N ASP A 116 0.69 2.21 -4.75
CA ASP A 116 -0.53 2.08 -5.54
C ASP A 116 -1.07 3.47 -5.97
N GLY A 117 -0.18 4.30 -6.52
CA GLY A 117 -0.48 5.70 -6.87
C GLY A 117 -0.55 5.94 -8.37
N ASP A 118 0.30 6.83 -8.88
CA ASP A 118 0.38 7.16 -10.31
C ASP A 118 1.10 6.04 -11.08
N HIS A 119 0.36 5.29 -11.92
CA HIS A 119 0.86 4.14 -12.69
C HIS A 119 1.72 4.52 -13.92
N SER A 120 2.02 5.81 -14.12
CA SER A 120 2.96 6.24 -15.14
C SER A 120 4.41 5.91 -14.74
N LEU A 121 5.30 5.78 -15.72
CA LEU A 121 6.73 5.56 -15.46
C LEU A 121 7.30 6.64 -14.51
N ASP A 122 7.00 7.92 -14.77
CA ASP A 122 7.48 9.03 -13.93
C ASP A 122 6.87 9.02 -12.53
N GLY A 123 5.63 8.55 -12.39
CA GLY A 123 4.94 8.37 -11.12
C GLY A 123 5.65 7.34 -10.25
N ILE A 124 5.74 6.11 -10.75
CA ILE A 124 6.32 4.97 -10.02
C ILE A 124 7.80 5.19 -9.72
N LEU A 125 8.59 5.61 -10.72
CA LEU A 125 10.01 5.93 -10.53
C LEU A 125 10.21 7.04 -9.50
N GLY A 126 9.34 8.06 -9.54
CA GLY A 126 9.36 9.16 -8.58
C GLY A 126 9.06 8.70 -7.15
N ASP A 127 8.09 7.79 -6.98
CA ASP A 127 7.74 7.22 -5.69
C ASP A 127 8.87 6.32 -5.16
N ILE A 128 9.40 5.41 -5.96
CA ILE A 128 10.54 4.57 -5.56
C ILE A 128 11.71 5.44 -5.09
N ASN A 129 12.11 6.43 -5.87
CA ASN A 129 13.22 7.34 -5.56
C ASN A 129 12.99 8.18 -4.28
N ALA A 130 11.74 8.54 -4.00
CA ALA A 130 11.42 9.33 -2.82
C ALA A 130 11.35 8.49 -1.54
N TRP A 131 10.90 7.22 -1.63
CA TRP A 131 10.46 6.45 -0.48
C TRP A 131 11.31 5.23 -0.13
N LYS A 132 11.92 4.51 -1.11
CA LYS A 132 12.68 3.27 -0.88
C LYS A 132 13.75 3.42 0.20
N ARG A 133 14.45 4.56 0.23
CA ARG A 133 15.51 4.84 1.22
C ARG A 133 15.03 4.88 2.67
N HIS A 134 13.74 5.13 2.90
CA HIS A 134 13.15 5.19 4.24
C HIS A 134 12.70 3.84 4.76
N VAL A 135 12.60 2.82 3.90
CA VAL A 135 12.28 1.47 4.32
C VAL A 135 13.48 0.86 5.04
N LYS A 136 13.24 0.27 6.20
CA LYS A 136 14.27 -0.40 7.00
C LYS A 136 14.90 -1.57 6.22
N PRO A 137 16.17 -1.91 6.42
CA PRO A 137 16.69 -3.23 6.03
C PRO A 137 15.81 -4.34 6.61
N GLY A 138 15.40 -5.30 5.80
CA GLY A 138 14.43 -6.34 6.15
C GLY A 138 12.95 -5.91 6.11
N GLY A 139 12.66 -4.64 5.88
CA GLY A 139 11.31 -4.13 5.66
C GLY A 139 10.75 -4.49 4.29
N PHE A 140 9.47 -4.29 4.09
CA PHE A 140 8.74 -4.68 2.90
C PHE A 140 8.50 -3.51 1.94
N ILE A 141 8.54 -3.80 0.64
CA ILE A 141 8.14 -2.88 -0.43
C ILE A 141 7.22 -3.65 -1.37
N SER A 142 5.99 -3.17 -1.53
CA SER A 142 5.00 -3.81 -2.38
C SER A 142 4.45 -2.84 -3.43
N PHE A 143 4.09 -3.38 -4.58
CA PHE A 143 3.51 -2.64 -5.69
C PHE A 143 2.22 -3.34 -6.13
N HIS A 144 1.16 -2.56 -6.30
CA HIS A 144 -0.07 -2.99 -6.96
C HIS A 144 0.02 -2.77 -8.47
N ASP A 145 -0.88 -3.38 -9.25
CA ASP A 145 -0.92 -3.33 -10.72
C ASP A 145 0.34 -3.84 -11.45
N TYR A 146 1.20 -4.60 -10.75
CA TYR A 146 2.38 -5.20 -11.36
C TYR A 146 1.98 -6.26 -12.39
N GLY A 147 2.30 -6.01 -13.65
CA GLY A 147 1.98 -6.92 -14.76
C GLY A 147 0.53 -6.83 -15.26
N ASP A 148 -0.26 -5.89 -14.76
CA ASP A 148 -1.55 -5.56 -15.36
C ASP A 148 -1.31 -5.00 -16.78
N PRO A 149 -1.99 -5.56 -17.82
CA PRO A 149 -1.82 -5.09 -19.20
C PRO A 149 -2.31 -3.65 -19.42
N VAL A 150 -3.14 -3.10 -18.53
CA VAL A 150 -3.58 -1.69 -18.58
C VAL A 150 -2.45 -0.76 -18.14
N TRP A 151 -1.58 -1.23 -17.22
CA TRP A 151 -0.52 -0.43 -16.60
C TRP A 151 0.89 -1.02 -16.81
N PRO A 152 1.36 -1.25 -18.05
CA PRO A 152 2.62 -1.92 -18.33
C PRO A 152 3.85 -1.24 -17.73
N ALA A 153 3.80 0.08 -17.54
CA ALA A 153 4.88 0.86 -16.95
C ALA A 153 5.17 0.46 -15.48
N VAL A 154 4.18 -0.08 -14.74
CA VAL A 154 4.39 -0.55 -13.37
C VAL A 154 5.44 -1.66 -13.37
N LYS A 155 5.21 -2.73 -14.13
CA LYS A 155 6.14 -3.85 -14.20
C LYS A 155 7.52 -3.42 -14.71
N GLU A 156 7.58 -2.65 -15.79
CA GLU A 156 8.84 -2.20 -16.38
C GLU A 156 9.69 -1.42 -15.39
N THR A 157 9.07 -0.50 -14.64
CA THR A 157 9.78 0.34 -13.67
C THR A 157 10.20 -0.45 -12.43
N VAL A 158 9.33 -1.31 -11.91
CA VAL A 158 9.63 -2.15 -10.75
C VAL A 158 10.78 -3.11 -11.07
N ASP A 159 10.74 -3.81 -12.21
CA ASP A 159 11.82 -4.72 -12.65
C ASP A 159 13.16 -4.00 -12.79
N MET A 160 13.16 -2.74 -13.21
CA MET A 160 14.36 -1.93 -13.35
C MET A 160 14.93 -1.46 -11.99
N CYS A 161 14.07 -1.16 -11.02
CA CYS A 161 14.47 -0.48 -9.78
C CYS A 161 14.64 -1.41 -8.58
N MET A 162 14.07 -2.64 -8.62
CA MET A 162 14.05 -3.57 -7.49
C MET A 162 15.02 -4.75 -7.68
N THR A 163 16.13 -4.53 -8.39
CA THR A 163 17.11 -5.59 -8.72
C THR A 163 17.92 -6.08 -7.54
N ASP A 164 18.10 -5.24 -6.53
CA ASP A 164 18.95 -5.52 -5.35
C ASP A 164 18.14 -6.01 -4.15
N ASP A 165 16.81 -6.08 -4.28
CA ASP A 165 15.91 -6.51 -3.20
C ASP A 165 15.41 -7.93 -3.45
N ILE A 166 15.11 -8.65 -2.36
CA ILE A 166 14.63 -10.03 -2.44
C ILE A 166 13.15 -10.03 -2.79
N ARG A 167 12.82 -10.58 -3.94
CA ARG A 167 11.42 -10.83 -4.32
C ARG A 167 10.80 -11.90 -3.43
N LEU A 168 9.59 -11.64 -2.95
CA LEU A 168 8.83 -12.49 -2.05
C LEU A 168 7.62 -13.09 -2.79
N ASP A 169 7.83 -14.21 -3.47
CA ASP A 169 6.75 -14.84 -4.24
C ASP A 169 5.61 -15.35 -3.33
N GLU A 170 5.90 -15.72 -2.09
CA GLU A 170 4.92 -16.13 -1.08
C GLU A 170 3.97 -14.99 -0.63
N PHE A 171 4.38 -13.74 -0.83
CA PHE A 171 3.59 -12.53 -0.53
C PHE A 171 3.23 -11.76 -1.81
N SER A 172 3.16 -12.47 -2.93
CA SER A 172 2.82 -11.90 -4.23
C SER A 172 1.70 -12.72 -4.87
N ALA A 173 0.73 -12.04 -5.48
CA ALA A 173 -0.39 -12.71 -6.14
C ALA A 173 -0.96 -11.80 -7.23
N ASP A 174 -1.38 -12.37 -8.36
CA ASP A 174 -1.98 -11.68 -9.49
C ASP A 174 -1.17 -10.43 -9.90
N HIS A 175 -1.68 -9.24 -9.62
CA HIS A 175 -1.04 -7.97 -9.92
C HIS A 175 -0.40 -7.29 -8.69
N PHE A 176 -0.25 -8.01 -7.58
CA PHE A 176 0.41 -7.55 -6.37
C PHE A 176 1.76 -8.25 -6.21
N ILE A 177 2.86 -7.47 -6.13
CA ILE A 177 4.21 -8.00 -5.95
C ILE A 177 4.87 -7.38 -4.74
N SER A 178 5.65 -8.21 -4.02
CA SER A 178 6.35 -7.78 -2.80
C SER A 178 7.83 -8.11 -2.84
N PHE A 179 8.60 -7.26 -2.19
CA PHE A 179 10.05 -7.37 -2.01
C PHE A 179 10.42 -7.15 -0.56
N ARG A 180 11.54 -7.75 -0.12
CA ARG A 180 12.21 -7.44 1.14
C ARG A 180 13.45 -6.60 0.83
N LYS A 181 13.58 -5.45 1.46
CA LYS A 181 14.77 -4.59 1.31
C LYS A 181 15.96 -5.26 1.99
N GLU A 182 17.06 -5.47 1.24
CA GLU A 182 18.27 -6.10 1.80
C GLU A 182 19.22 -5.08 2.44
N TYR A 183 19.48 -3.96 1.81
CA TYR A 183 20.55 -3.04 2.19
C TYR A 183 20.03 -1.62 2.44
N ASP A 184 20.76 -0.88 3.30
CA ASP A 184 20.66 0.58 3.37
C ASP A 184 21.48 1.19 2.23
N GLU A 185 20.84 2.03 1.42
CA GLU A 185 21.53 2.86 0.43
C GLU A 185 22.10 4.13 1.08
#